data_bbcaf5464d1fb22445dc0e7d1589e4d5
#
_entry.id   bbcaf5464d1fb22445dc0e7d1589e4d5
#
_cell.length_a   1.000
_cell.length_b   1.000
_cell.length_c   1.000
_cell.angle_alpha   90.00
_cell.angle_beta   90.00
_cell.angle_gamma   90.00
#
_symmetry.space_group_name_H-M   'P 1'
#
loop_
_entity.id
_entity.type
_entity.pdbx_description
1 polymer ?
#
loop_
_entity_poly.entity_id
_entity_poly.type
_entity_poly.pdbx_seq_one_letter_code
_entity_poly.pdbx_strand_id
1 'polypeptide(L)'
;MASKNPQNALVMQSGGCTPVLNQSLSGVVSTAAASKYISTVYGSIHGLEGIIEGQFVDLTALSDRKWNKIRRAPGAALGSTRRKFLTEDAPRVISVFSEWDIRYLFTIGGNDSAGTALELSHVSKSMGYPLTVMNIPKTIDNDLVLTDHSPGYGSTARFIALAALGAGHDALSMGRAAPITIIEVMGRDAGWLAAASALAKQKNSDAPHVICVPEI
;
A
#
# COMPACT_ATOMS: atom_id res chain seq x y z
N MET A 1 -13.22 16.41 -23.50
CA MET A 1 -14.13 17.31 -22.76
C MET A 1 -14.52 16.60 -21.47
N ALA A 2 -14.32 17.23 -20.30
CA ALA A 2 -14.76 16.66 -19.05
C ALA A 2 -16.31 16.53 -19.06
N SER A 3 -16.81 15.38 -18.60
CA SER A 3 -18.26 15.18 -18.43
C SER A 3 -18.85 16.29 -17.57
N LYS A 4 -20.01 16.83 -17.94
CA LYS A 4 -20.72 17.83 -17.13
C LYS A 4 -21.33 17.23 -15.87
N ASN A 5 -21.49 15.90 -15.81
CA ASN A 5 -22.07 15.19 -14.66
C ASN A 5 -20.99 14.54 -13.81
N PRO A 6 -21.10 14.56 -12.49
CA PRO A 6 -20.22 13.83 -11.60
C PRO A 6 -20.23 12.33 -11.92
N GLN A 7 -19.08 11.68 -11.81
CA GLN A 7 -18.89 10.26 -12.14
C GLN A 7 -18.30 9.51 -10.95
N ASN A 8 -18.37 8.19 -10.95
CA ASN A 8 -17.91 7.41 -9.81
C ASN A 8 -16.41 7.18 -9.83
N ALA A 9 -15.85 7.09 -8.63
CA ALA A 9 -14.48 6.71 -8.37
C ALA A 9 -14.43 5.35 -7.69
N LEU A 10 -13.38 4.60 -7.97
CA LEU A 10 -13.06 3.33 -7.31
C LEU A 10 -11.68 3.41 -6.67
N VAL A 11 -11.56 2.91 -5.44
CA VAL A 11 -10.29 2.78 -4.74
C VAL A 11 -10.00 1.31 -4.51
N MET A 12 -8.78 0.87 -4.80
CA MET A 12 -8.31 -0.46 -4.44
C MET A 12 -7.04 -0.40 -3.61
N GLN A 13 -6.89 -1.36 -2.68
CA GLN A 13 -5.68 -1.60 -1.90
C GLN A 13 -5.03 -2.89 -2.37
N SER A 14 -3.69 -2.91 -2.51
CA SER A 14 -2.97 -4.10 -2.96
C SER A 14 -1.55 -4.19 -2.40
N GLY A 15 -0.98 -5.40 -2.45
CA GLY A 15 0.35 -5.70 -1.95
C GLY A 15 0.42 -5.88 -0.44
N GLY A 16 1.61 -5.74 0.15
CA GLY A 16 1.85 -5.90 1.59
C GLY A 16 1.05 -4.92 2.43
N CYS A 17 0.39 -5.43 3.48
CA CYS A 17 -0.48 -4.64 4.34
C CYS A 17 0.31 -3.80 5.34
N THR A 18 0.01 -2.51 5.41
CA THR A 18 0.52 -1.56 6.42
C THR A 18 -0.58 -0.54 6.77
N PRO A 19 -0.57 0.03 7.99
CA PRO A 19 -1.57 1.04 8.38
C PRO A 19 -1.65 2.24 7.45
N VAL A 20 -0.58 2.57 6.72
CA VAL A 20 -0.58 3.69 5.77
C VAL A 20 -1.57 3.51 4.62
N LEU A 21 -1.90 2.27 4.23
CA LEU A 21 -2.93 2.00 3.23
C LEU A 21 -4.28 2.61 3.62
N ASN A 22 -4.64 2.49 4.90
CA ASN A 22 -5.89 3.01 5.44
C ASN A 22 -5.87 4.54 5.58
N GLN A 23 -4.70 5.12 5.87
CA GLN A 23 -4.54 6.58 5.89
C GLN A 23 -4.69 7.16 4.48
N SER A 24 -4.04 6.56 3.49
CA SER A 24 -4.17 6.94 2.08
C SER A 24 -5.61 6.79 1.58
N LEU A 25 -6.28 5.67 1.92
CA LEU A 25 -7.69 5.44 1.60
C LEU A 25 -8.57 6.57 2.15
N SER A 26 -8.38 6.92 3.41
CA SER A 26 -9.12 8.01 4.05
C SER A 26 -8.88 9.36 3.36
N GLY A 27 -7.62 9.64 2.98
CA GLY A 27 -7.25 10.86 2.26
C GLY A 27 -7.92 10.95 0.89
N VAL A 28 -7.90 9.85 0.12
CA VAL A 28 -8.58 9.78 -1.19
C VAL A 28 -10.08 10.04 -1.03
N VAL A 29 -10.74 9.32 -0.13
CA VAL A 29 -12.21 9.44 0.01
C VAL A 29 -12.62 10.83 0.49
N SER A 30 -11.92 11.41 1.47
CA SER A 30 -12.24 12.75 1.96
C SER A 30 -12.05 13.82 0.90
N THR A 31 -11.01 13.72 0.07
CA THR A 31 -10.75 14.67 -1.02
C THR A 31 -11.73 14.48 -2.18
N ALA A 32 -11.99 13.23 -2.55
CA ALA A 32 -12.91 12.91 -3.63
C ALA A 32 -14.37 13.33 -3.31
N ALA A 33 -14.82 13.10 -2.07
CA ALA A 33 -16.15 13.50 -1.62
C ALA A 33 -16.36 15.03 -1.65
N ALA A 34 -15.29 15.81 -1.57
CA ALA A 34 -15.34 17.27 -1.71
C ALA A 34 -15.27 17.74 -3.18
N SER A 35 -15.06 16.84 -4.13
CA SER A 35 -14.88 17.16 -5.55
C SER A 35 -16.22 17.23 -6.27
N LYS A 36 -16.46 18.30 -7.04
CA LYS A 36 -17.63 18.42 -7.92
C LYS A 36 -17.64 17.44 -9.11
N TYR A 37 -16.56 16.73 -9.35
CA TYR A 37 -16.41 15.79 -10.47
C TYR A 37 -16.70 14.35 -10.08
N ILE A 38 -16.75 14.03 -8.78
CA ILE A 38 -16.96 12.69 -8.26
C ILE A 38 -18.30 12.61 -7.55
N SER A 39 -19.11 11.62 -7.92
CA SER A 39 -20.41 11.35 -7.32
C SER A 39 -20.27 10.44 -6.10
N THR A 40 -19.82 9.22 -6.33
CA THR A 40 -19.64 8.20 -5.28
C THR A 40 -18.24 7.65 -5.34
N VAL A 41 -17.66 7.38 -4.17
CA VAL A 41 -16.38 6.69 -4.04
C VAL A 41 -16.64 5.28 -3.55
N TYR A 42 -16.35 4.31 -4.39
CA TYR A 42 -16.42 2.89 -4.05
C TYR A 42 -15.06 2.36 -3.62
N GLY A 43 -15.05 1.35 -2.76
CA GLY A 43 -13.89 0.56 -2.41
C GLY A 43 -14.01 -0.84 -2.97
N SER A 44 -13.01 -1.31 -3.70
CA SER A 44 -12.94 -2.70 -4.16
C SER A 44 -12.49 -3.62 -3.05
N ILE A 45 -13.27 -4.65 -2.76
CA ILE A 45 -12.94 -5.67 -1.76
C ILE A 45 -11.91 -6.63 -2.36
N HIS A 46 -10.77 -6.80 -1.68
CA HIS A 46 -9.63 -7.59 -2.18
C HIS A 46 -9.05 -7.11 -3.52
N GLY A 47 -9.02 -5.79 -3.71
CA GLY A 47 -8.31 -5.15 -4.82
C GLY A 47 -8.79 -5.60 -6.20
N LEU A 48 -7.89 -6.15 -7.04
CA LEU A 48 -8.22 -6.53 -8.41
C LEU A 48 -9.26 -7.66 -8.50
N GLU A 49 -9.27 -8.59 -7.55
CA GLU A 49 -10.28 -9.66 -7.49
C GLU A 49 -11.68 -9.07 -7.33
N GLY A 50 -11.85 -8.13 -6.42
CA GLY A 50 -13.11 -7.44 -6.23
C GLY A 50 -13.54 -6.61 -7.44
N ILE A 51 -12.58 -6.07 -8.22
CA ILE A 51 -12.91 -5.39 -9.49
C ILE A 51 -13.51 -6.40 -10.48
N ILE A 52 -12.86 -7.55 -10.67
CA ILE A 52 -13.30 -8.58 -11.62
C ILE A 52 -14.69 -9.14 -11.22
N GLU A 53 -14.92 -9.30 -9.93
CA GLU A 53 -16.16 -9.85 -9.39
C GLU A 53 -17.27 -8.79 -9.20
N GLY A 54 -16.95 -7.50 -9.29
CA GLY A 54 -17.88 -6.40 -9.04
C GLY A 54 -18.23 -6.24 -7.54
N GLN A 55 -17.32 -6.65 -6.65
CA GLN A 55 -17.52 -6.58 -5.20
C GLN A 55 -17.06 -5.24 -4.65
N PHE A 56 -17.97 -4.30 -4.56
CA PHE A 56 -17.69 -2.93 -4.12
C PHE A 56 -18.48 -2.55 -2.88
N VAL A 57 -17.91 -1.65 -2.09
CA VAL A 57 -18.54 -1.02 -0.93
C VAL A 57 -18.55 0.49 -1.11
N ASP A 58 -19.69 1.13 -0.81
CA ASP A 58 -19.78 2.58 -0.81
C ASP A 58 -19.02 3.16 0.39
N LEU A 59 -17.96 3.91 0.09
CA LEU A 59 -17.11 4.58 1.08
C LEU A 59 -17.62 5.99 1.41
N THR A 60 -18.41 6.60 0.54
CA THR A 60 -18.94 7.95 0.73
C THR A 60 -19.96 7.97 1.88
N ALA A 61 -20.70 6.89 2.06
CA ALA A 61 -21.71 6.74 3.11
C ALA A 61 -21.15 6.42 4.51
N LEU A 62 -19.82 6.28 4.66
CA LEU A 62 -19.23 5.93 5.94
C LEU A 62 -19.19 7.12 6.90
N SER A 63 -19.65 6.92 8.13
CA SER A 63 -19.60 7.92 9.18
C SER A 63 -18.18 8.22 9.66
N ASP A 64 -17.95 9.42 10.21
CA ASP A 64 -16.65 9.81 10.81
C ASP A 64 -16.17 8.84 11.88
N ARG A 65 -17.08 8.24 12.66
CA ARG A 65 -16.73 7.22 13.65
C ARG A 65 -16.12 5.99 12.99
N LYS A 66 -16.64 5.55 11.83
CA LYS A 66 -16.07 4.42 11.08
C LYS A 66 -14.71 4.80 10.48
N TRP A 67 -14.59 6.00 9.90
CA TRP A 67 -13.32 6.51 9.39
C TRP A 67 -12.25 6.61 10.46
N ASN A 68 -12.56 7.07 11.66
CA ASN A 68 -11.61 7.12 12.77
C ASN A 68 -11.10 5.73 13.19
N LYS A 69 -11.94 4.69 13.09
CA LYS A 69 -11.51 3.31 13.31
C LYS A 69 -10.61 2.82 12.18
N ILE A 70 -10.98 3.04 10.92
CA ILE A 70 -10.20 2.63 9.73
C ILE A 70 -8.81 3.25 9.77
N ARG A 71 -8.69 4.55 10.01
CA ARG A 71 -7.40 5.27 10.07
C ARG A 71 -6.42 4.68 11.08
N ARG A 72 -6.91 4.06 12.15
CA ARG A 72 -6.10 3.50 13.24
C ARG A 72 -5.97 1.99 13.16
N ALA A 73 -6.67 1.34 12.24
CA ALA A 73 -6.62 -0.11 12.09
C ALA A 73 -5.33 -0.55 11.39
N PRO A 74 -4.71 -1.64 11.82
CA PRO A 74 -3.64 -2.27 11.06
C PRO A 74 -4.19 -2.93 9.79
N GLY A 75 -3.33 -3.21 8.84
CA GLY A 75 -3.67 -3.94 7.62
C GLY A 75 -4.31 -3.06 6.55
N ALA A 76 -5.18 -3.66 5.75
CA ALA A 76 -5.90 -3.03 4.65
C ALA A 76 -7.41 -3.18 4.89
N ALA A 77 -8.12 -2.07 5.05
CA ALA A 77 -9.54 -2.06 5.42
C ALA A 77 -10.45 -2.66 4.33
N LEU A 78 -10.03 -2.59 3.07
CA LEU A 78 -10.73 -3.20 1.93
C LEU A 78 -10.24 -4.63 1.61
N GLY A 79 -9.33 -5.17 2.42
CA GLY A 79 -8.55 -6.34 2.04
C GLY A 79 -7.46 -5.96 1.04
N SER A 80 -6.58 -6.91 0.75
CA SER A 80 -5.47 -6.74 -0.19
C SER A 80 -5.42 -7.92 -1.14
N THR A 81 -4.74 -7.75 -2.27
CA THR A 81 -4.47 -8.80 -3.24
C THR A 81 -3.01 -8.79 -3.67
N ARG A 82 -2.54 -9.94 -4.14
CA ARG A 82 -1.28 -10.09 -4.90
C ARG A 82 -1.52 -10.57 -6.33
N ARG A 83 -2.78 -10.64 -6.75
CA ARG A 83 -3.14 -10.96 -8.13
C ARG A 83 -2.61 -9.85 -9.04
N LYS A 84 -1.88 -10.27 -10.08
CA LYS A 84 -1.46 -9.39 -11.16
C LYS A 84 -2.59 -9.27 -12.17
N PHE A 85 -2.70 -8.10 -12.80
CA PHE A 85 -3.59 -7.91 -13.92
C PHE A 85 -3.04 -8.67 -15.14
N LEU A 86 -3.91 -9.40 -15.81
CA LEU A 86 -3.61 -10.09 -17.07
C LEU A 86 -4.42 -9.44 -18.19
N THR A 87 -3.86 -9.41 -19.40
CA THR A 87 -4.55 -8.82 -20.56
C THR A 87 -5.91 -9.46 -20.83
N GLU A 88 -6.07 -10.73 -20.50
CA GLU A 88 -7.34 -11.47 -20.59
C GLU A 88 -8.42 -10.98 -19.61
N ASP A 89 -8.03 -10.33 -18.51
CA ASP A 89 -8.98 -9.72 -17.56
C ASP A 89 -9.64 -8.45 -18.12
N ALA A 90 -9.02 -7.82 -19.13
CA ALA A 90 -9.38 -6.49 -19.62
C ALA A 90 -10.86 -6.33 -20.02
N PRO A 91 -11.48 -7.24 -20.83
CA PRO A 91 -12.88 -7.09 -21.21
C PRO A 91 -13.81 -7.12 -19.99
N ARG A 92 -13.53 -7.98 -19.02
CA ARG A 92 -14.32 -8.08 -17.80
C ARG A 92 -14.19 -6.85 -16.93
N VAL A 93 -12.96 -6.34 -16.72
CA VAL A 93 -12.69 -5.14 -15.91
C VAL A 93 -13.38 -3.92 -16.53
N ILE A 94 -13.27 -3.72 -17.83
CA ILE A 94 -13.93 -2.59 -18.53
C ILE A 94 -15.46 -2.71 -18.49
N SER A 95 -15.99 -3.92 -18.61
CA SER A 95 -17.43 -4.16 -18.46
C SER A 95 -17.93 -3.74 -17.07
N VAL A 96 -17.22 -4.15 -16.00
CA VAL A 96 -17.57 -3.78 -14.63
C VAL A 96 -17.43 -2.27 -14.42
N PHE A 97 -16.38 -1.64 -14.92
CA PHE A 97 -16.24 -0.19 -14.83
C PHE A 97 -17.38 0.55 -15.54
N SER A 98 -17.82 0.04 -16.68
CA SER A 98 -18.95 0.61 -17.42
C SER A 98 -20.28 0.45 -16.66
N GLU A 99 -20.53 -0.72 -16.09
CA GLU A 99 -21.74 -1.02 -15.30
C GLU A 99 -21.88 -0.10 -14.07
N TRP A 100 -20.74 0.18 -13.40
CA TRP A 100 -20.71 1.02 -12.22
C TRP A 100 -20.37 2.49 -12.50
N ASP A 101 -20.28 2.89 -13.77
CA ASP A 101 -19.85 4.25 -14.21
C ASP A 101 -18.56 4.73 -13.55
N ILE A 102 -17.58 3.82 -13.39
CA ILE A 102 -16.28 4.14 -12.81
C ILE A 102 -15.42 4.87 -13.86
N ARG A 103 -15.05 6.11 -13.58
CA ARG A 103 -14.19 6.95 -14.44
C ARG A 103 -12.88 7.35 -13.77
N TYR A 104 -12.78 7.15 -12.48
CA TYR A 104 -11.58 7.43 -11.69
C TYR A 104 -11.19 6.18 -10.92
N LEU A 105 -9.97 5.71 -11.12
CA LEU A 105 -9.40 4.58 -10.39
C LEU A 105 -8.22 5.06 -9.56
N PHE A 106 -8.26 4.83 -8.26
CA PHE A 106 -7.16 5.05 -7.33
C PHE A 106 -6.61 3.70 -6.88
N THR A 107 -5.35 3.43 -7.18
CA THR A 107 -4.66 2.22 -6.70
C THR A 107 -3.72 2.60 -5.56
N ILE A 108 -3.84 1.95 -4.41
CA ILE A 108 -2.96 2.19 -3.25
C ILE A 108 -2.13 0.93 -3.06
N GLY A 109 -0.81 1.02 -3.29
CA GLY A 109 0.05 -0.16 -3.17
C GLY A 109 1.51 0.08 -3.58
N GLY A 110 2.25 -1.03 -3.72
CA GLY A 110 3.67 -1.03 -4.08
C GLY A 110 3.91 -1.03 -5.59
N ASN A 111 5.12 -1.45 -5.99
CA ASN A 111 5.57 -1.45 -7.38
C ASN A 111 4.65 -2.27 -8.31
N ASP A 112 4.22 -3.47 -7.89
CA ASP A 112 3.29 -4.29 -8.69
C ASP A 112 1.92 -3.59 -8.88
N SER A 113 1.49 -2.82 -7.87
CA SER A 113 0.24 -2.05 -7.96
C SER A 113 0.35 -0.88 -8.94
N ALA A 114 1.52 -0.25 -9.00
CA ALA A 114 1.82 0.79 -9.98
C ALA A 114 1.85 0.21 -11.40
N GLY A 115 2.44 -0.98 -11.58
CA GLY A 115 2.40 -1.73 -12.84
C GLY A 115 0.96 -2.01 -13.29
N THR A 116 0.13 -2.55 -12.39
CA THR A 116 -1.30 -2.80 -12.66
C THR A 116 -2.04 -1.50 -13.04
N ALA A 117 -1.77 -0.39 -12.35
CA ALA A 117 -2.36 0.91 -12.66
C ALA A 117 -2.02 1.39 -14.07
N LEU A 118 -0.75 1.24 -14.46
CA LEU A 118 -0.26 1.61 -15.79
C LEU A 118 -0.92 0.74 -16.88
N GLU A 119 -0.97 -0.57 -16.69
CA GLU A 119 -1.61 -1.51 -17.62
C GLU A 119 -3.10 -1.21 -17.79
N LEU A 120 -3.84 -0.99 -16.70
CA LEU A 120 -5.26 -0.60 -16.75
C LEU A 120 -5.47 0.73 -17.48
N SER A 121 -4.57 1.70 -17.31
CA SER A 121 -4.61 2.95 -18.06
C SER A 121 -4.42 2.74 -19.56
N HIS A 122 -3.47 1.88 -19.98
CA HIS A 122 -3.23 1.56 -21.37
C HIS A 122 -4.39 0.80 -22.01
N VAL A 123 -4.89 -0.24 -21.30
CA VAL A 123 -5.99 -1.07 -21.77
C VAL A 123 -7.27 -0.26 -21.90
N SER A 124 -7.62 0.56 -20.91
CA SER A 124 -8.82 1.39 -20.98
C SER A 124 -8.78 2.34 -22.17
N LYS A 125 -7.61 2.93 -22.46
CA LYS A 125 -7.42 3.79 -23.62
C LYS A 125 -7.55 3.02 -24.94
N SER A 126 -6.95 1.83 -25.06
CA SER A 126 -7.04 0.99 -26.27
C SER A 126 -8.46 0.50 -26.54
N MET A 127 -9.25 0.27 -25.49
CA MET A 127 -10.67 -0.13 -25.59
C MET A 127 -11.64 1.07 -25.70
N GLY A 128 -11.13 2.31 -25.79
CA GLY A 128 -11.94 3.51 -25.91
C GLY A 128 -12.72 3.88 -24.65
N TYR A 129 -12.36 3.31 -23.48
CA TYR A 129 -13.00 3.59 -22.19
C TYR A 129 -12.31 4.76 -21.49
N PRO A 130 -13.01 5.87 -21.18
CA PRO A 130 -12.40 7.05 -20.57
C PRO A 130 -12.19 6.83 -19.07
N LEU A 131 -11.05 6.26 -18.70
CA LEU A 131 -10.63 6.02 -17.32
C LEU A 131 -9.42 6.90 -16.96
N THR A 132 -9.51 7.60 -15.85
CA THR A 132 -8.36 8.28 -15.23
C THR A 132 -7.83 7.40 -14.09
N VAL A 133 -6.58 6.98 -14.21
CA VAL A 133 -5.93 6.13 -13.20
C VAL A 133 -4.89 6.93 -12.44
N MET A 134 -4.92 6.85 -11.11
CA MET A 134 -3.95 7.47 -10.20
C MET A 134 -3.40 6.42 -9.24
N ASN A 135 -2.08 6.27 -9.21
CA ASN A 135 -1.40 5.40 -8.25
C ASN A 135 -0.93 6.20 -7.04
N ILE A 136 -1.22 5.68 -5.85
CA ILE A 136 -0.78 6.23 -4.56
C ILE A 136 0.23 5.25 -3.99
N PRO A 137 1.51 5.63 -3.96
CA PRO A 137 2.58 4.72 -3.60
C PRO A 137 2.54 4.35 -2.11
N LYS A 138 2.87 3.10 -1.82
CA LYS A 138 3.12 2.57 -0.48
C LYS A 138 4.17 1.48 -0.57
N THR A 139 5.24 1.61 0.20
CA THR A 139 6.22 0.54 0.43
C THR A 139 6.91 0.77 1.77
N ILE A 140 7.21 -0.34 2.48
CA ILE A 140 8.05 -0.31 3.67
C ILE A 140 9.53 -0.43 3.32
N ASP A 141 9.85 -0.87 2.11
CA ASP A 141 11.23 -1.15 1.66
C ASP A 141 11.98 0.13 1.30
N ASN A 142 11.29 1.27 1.19
CA ASN A 142 11.84 2.57 0.78
C ASN A 142 12.53 2.54 -0.59
N ASP A 143 11.96 1.75 -1.52
CA ASP A 143 12.55 1.39 -2.80
C ASP A 143 11.95 2.14 -4.00
N LEU A 144 11.26 3.26 -3.76
CA LEU A 144 10.69 4.08 -4.84
C LEU A 144 11.75 5.00 -5.45
N VAL A 145 11.84 4.97 -6.76
CA VAL A 145 12.76 5.82 -7.53
C VAL A 145 12.39 7.31 -7.33
N LEU A 146 13.39 8.17 -7.19
CA LEU A 146 13.24 9.61 -6.99
C LEU A 146 12.45 9.99 -5.70
N THR A 147 12.44 9.10 -4.72
CA THR A 147 11.73 9.31 -3.45
C THR A 147 12.68 9.02 -2.30
N ASP A 148 12.89 9.99 -1.40
CA ASP A 148 13.78 9.83 -0.25
C ASP A 148 13.12 9.04 0.88
N HIS A 149 11.81 9.19 1.03
CA HIS A 149 11.04 8.57 2.10
C HIS A 149 9.68 8.09 1.59
N SER A 150 9.55 6.78 1.47
CA SER A 150 8.31 6.15 1.01
C SER A 150 7.26 6.04 2.12
N PRO A 151 5.96 6.26 1.80
CA PRO A 151 4.89 6.04 2.77
C PRO A 151 4.87 4.59 3.28
N GLY A 152 4.98 4.41 4.58
CA GLY A 152 5.08 3.12 5.26
C GLY A 152 6.47 2.79 5.81
N TYR A 153 7.54 3.35 5.25
CA TYR A 153 8.92 3.06 5.67
C TYR A 153 9.21 3.52 7.10
N GLY A 154 8.97 4.78 7.43
CA GLY A 154 9.44 5.35 8.71
C GLY A 154 8.89 4.67 9.95
N SER A 155 7.60 4.29 9.98
CA SER A 155 7.04 3.54 11.10
C SER A 155 7.58 2.12 11.17
N THR A 156 7.88 1.48 10.04
CA THR A 156 8.50 0.16 9.99
C THR A 156 9.96 0.23 10.42
N ALA A 157 10.74 1.23 9.99
CA ALA A 157 12.10 1.47 10.42
C ALA A 157 12.19 1.63 11.96
N ARG A 158 11.27 2.41 12.54
CA ARG A 158 11.15 2.53 14.00
C ARG A 158 10.84 1.19 14.67
N PHE A 159 9.93 0.40 14.12
CA PHE A 159 9.62 -0.93 14.63
C PHE A 159 10.84 -1.84 14.62
N ILE A 160 11.60 -1.88 13.51
CA ILE A 160 12.82 -2.68 13.39
C ILE A 160 13.88 -2.25 14.43
N ALA A 161 14.08 -0.95 14.61
CA ALA A 161 15.02 -0.44 15.60
C ALA A 161 14.65 -0.91 17.02
N LEU A 162 13.37 -0.81 17.40
CA LEU A 162 12.90 -1.27 18.71
C LEU A 162 12.97 -2.79 18.87
N ALA A 163 12.65 -3.55 17.82
CA ALA A 163 12.76 -5.01 17.83
C ALA A 163 14.23 -5.46 17.98
N ALA A 164 15.15 -4.82 17.24
CA ALA A 164 16.57 -5.10 17.34
C ALA A 164 17.14 -4.77 18.74
N LEU A 165 16.69 -3.66 19.34
CA LEU A 165 17.04 -3.30 20.73
C LEU A 165 16.57 -4.38 21.71
N GLY A 166 15.31 -4.81 21.62
CA GLY A 166 14.74 -5.85 22.49
C GLY A 166 15.47 -7.18 22.33
N ALA A 167 15.69 -7.63 21.11
CA ALA A 167 16.42 -8.86 20.80
C ALA A 167 17.89 -8.80 21.30
N GLY A 168 18.53 -7.63 21.20
CA GLY A 168 19.89 -7.43 21.70
C GLY A 168 19.98 -7.57 23.22
N HIS A 169 19.02 -7.02 23.96
CA HIS A 169 18.94 -7.18 25.42
C HIS A 169 18.64 -8.61 25.83
N ASP A 170 17.75 -9.30 25.12
CA ASP A 170 17.47 -10.71 25.36
C ASP A 170 18.71 -11.59 25.16
N ALA A 171 19.42 -11.39 24.03
CA ALA A 171 20.65 -12.11 23.72
C ALA A 171 21.73 -11.89 24.81
N LEU A 172 21.89 -10.64 25.30
CA LEU A 172 22.81 -10.35 26.40
C LEU A 172 22.43 -11.11 27.69
N SER A 173 21.14 -11.23 27.98
CA SER A 173 20.64 -11.95 29.15
C SER A 173 20.87 -13.46 29.04
N MET A 174 20.74 -14.01 27.83
CA MET A 174 20.96 -15.43 27.56
C MET A 174 22.44 -15.83 27.53
N GLY A 175 23.34 -14.91 27.23
CA GLY A 175 24.80 -15.14 27.22
C GLY A 175 25.19 -16.34 26.37
N ARG A 176 25.87 -17.33 26.98
CA ARG A 176 26.34 -18.53 26.24
C ARG A 176 25.22 -19.48 25.79
N ALA A 177 24.00 -19.36 26.32
CA ALA A 177 22.89 -20.22 25.93
C ALA A 177 22.31 -19.84 24.54
N ALA A 178 22.44 -18.57 24.14
CA ALA A 178 22.05 -18.08 22.82
C ALA A 178 23.13 -17.13 22.27
N PRO A 179 24.28 -17.64 21.82
CA PRO A 179 25.43 -16.82 21.48
C PRO A 179 25.27 -16.04 20.18
N ILE A 180 24.31 -16.43 19.33
CA ILE A 180 24.04 -15.79 18.03
C ILE A 180 22.53 -15.61 17.86
N THR A 181 22.13 -14.41 17.51
CA THR A 181 20.75 -14.07 17.12
C THR A 181 20.78 -13.52 15.71
N ILE A 182 19.95 -14.06 14.83
CA ILE A 182 19.78 -13.61 13.44
C ILE A 182 18.38 -13.06 13.30
N ILE A 183 18.27 -11.81 12.81
CA ILE A 183 17.00 -11.14 12.54
C ILE A 183 16.92 -10.90 11.03
N GLU A 184 15.97 -11.54 10.36
CA GLU A 184 15.64 -11.28 8.98
C GLU A 184 14.57 -10.19 8.91
N VAL A 185 14.79 -9.21 8.04
CA VAL A 185 13.83 -8.13 7.77
C VAL A 185 13.45 -8.10 6.29
N MET A 186 12.35 -7.44 5.96
CA MET A 186 11.94 -7.24 4.58
C MET A 186 12.86 -6.24 3.88
N GLY A 187 12.81 -6.23 2.54
CA GLY A 187 13.65 -5.40 1.69
C GLY A 187 14.52 -6.29 0.79
N ARG A 188 13.89 -6.94 -0.22
CA ARG A 188 14.56 -7.91 -1.11
C ARG A 188 15.76 -7.32 -1.84
N ASP A 189 15.59 -6.12 -2.39
CA ASP A 189 16.56 -5.42 -3.24
C ASP A 189 16.97 -4.06 -2.63
N ALA A 190 16.55 -3.77 -1.39
CA ALA A 190 16.81 -2.50 -0.71
C ALA A 190 17.06 -2.72 0.79
N GLY A 191 18.21 -2.34 1.27
CA GLY A 191 18.71 -2.56 2.63
C GLY A 191 18.23 -1.55 3.69
N TRP A 192 17.33 -0.65 3.38
CA TRP A 192 16.91 0.43 4.27
C TRP A 192 16.35 -0.05 5.62
N LEU A 193 15.57 -1.14 5.63
CA LEU A 193 15.05 -1.69 6.88
C LEU A 193 16.14 -2.38 7.71
N ALA A 194 17.04 -3.12 7.06
CA ALA A 194 18.20 -3.68 7.74
C ALA A 194 19.07 -2.58 8.34
N ALA A 195 19.37 -1.55 7.57
CA ALA A 195 20.15 -0.37 8.02
C ALA A 195 19.47 0.36 9.19
N ALA A 196 18.14 0.44 9.21
CA ALA A 196 17.38 1.08 10.30
C ALA A 196 17.61 0.38 11.65
N SER A 197 18.00 -0.89 11.68
CA SER A 197 18.35 -1.60 12.92
C SER A 197 19.54 -0.97 13.65
N ALA A 198 20.40 -0.24 12.94
CA ALA A 198 21.50 0.51 13.56
C ALA A 198 21.05 1.56 14.57
N LEU A 199 19.83 2.05 14.45
CA LEU A 199 19.22 3.01 15.40
C LEU A 199 18.96 2.38 16.79
N ALA A 200 19.06 1.07 16.93
CA ALA A 200 19.01 0.38 18.23
C ALA A 200 20.26 0.63 19.08
N LYS A 201 21.39 0.98 18.44
CA LYS A 201 22.68 1.12 19.14
C LYS A 201 22.75 2.45 19.88
N GLN A 202 23.15 2.40 21.15
CA GLN A 202 23.51 3.57 21.96
C GLN A 202 25.05 3.70 22.09
N LYS A 203 25.76 2.60 22.00
CA LYS A 203 27.23 2.51 22.00
C LYS A 203 27.70 1.42 21.01
N ASN A 204 28.99 1.45 20.65
CA ASN A 204 29.56 0.56 19.64
C ASN A 204 29.42 -0.94 19.97
N SER A 205 29.41 -1.28 21.25
CA SER A 205 29.27 -2.67 21.71
C SER A 205 27.83 -3.20 21.69
N ASP A 206 26.85 -2.38 21.39
CA ASP A 206 25.44 -2.79 21.38
C ASP A 206 25.10 -3.52 20.08
N ALA A 207 24.10 -4.40 20.15
CA ALA A 207 23.50 -5.02 18.98
C ALA A 207 22.72 -3.99 18.12
N PRO A 208 22.62 -4.23 16.81
CA PRO A 208 23.20 -5.31 16.02
C PRO A 208 24.71 -5.16 15.80
N HIS A 209 25.46 -6.25 15.87
CA HIS A 209 26.92 -6.23 15.65
C HIS A 209 27.28 -6.22 14.16
N VAL A 210 26.45 -6.90 13.35
CA VAL A 210 26.59 -6.98 11.88
C VAL A 210 25.25 -6.65 11.25
N ILE A 211 25.25 -5.86 10.20
CA ILE A 211 24.08 -5.52 9.38
C ILE A 211 24.45 -5.89 7.93
N CYS A 212 23.72 -6.85 7.37
CA CYS A 212 23.87 -7.23 5.97
C CYS A 212 22.79 -6.53 5.14
N VAL A 213 23.20 -5.90 4.06
CA VAL A 213 22.33 -5.21 3.10
C VAL A 213 22.49 -5.81 1.72
N PRO A 214 21.43 -5.87 0.89
CA PRO A 214 21.48 -6.55 -0.41
C PRO A 214 22.27 -5.79 -1.47
N GLU A 215 22.62 -4.55 -1.24
CA GLU A 215 23.37 -3.70 -2.18
C GLU A 215 24.87 -4.02 -2.23
N ILE A 216 25.40 -4.85 -1.33
CA ILE A 216 26.83 -5.16 -1.21
C ILE A 216 27.08 -6.65 -1.38
#